data_5fe55bd6246afb015e1c370fc6f751a5
#
_entry.id   5fe55bd6246afb015e1c370fc6f751a5
#
_cell.length_a   1.000
_cell.length_b   1.000
_cell.length_c   1.000
_cell.angle_alpha   90.00
_cell.angle_beta   90.00
_cell.angle_gamma   90.00
#
_symmetry.space_group_name_H-M   'P 1'
#
loop_
_entity.id
_entity.type
_entity.pdbx_description
1 polymer ?
#
loop_
_entity_poly.entity_id
_entity_poly.type
_entity_poly.pdbx_seq_one_letter_code
_entity_poly.pdbx_strand_id
1 'polypeptide(L)'
;SGHGGVVIGSEMSGGVKKVTISNCVFDGTDRGIRLKSTRGRGGIVEDIRVSNIVMSNIKKEAIVLNLKYSKMPAEPKSDRTPEFRNIYDLGVTVRDGNTPIMVVGLPEAPITGIVMRDVYIQNAKQRCVFEDCKDLVLDDVYVDGKEIK
;
A
#
# COMPACT_ATOMS: atom_id res chain seq x y z
N SER A 1 16.14 10.97 3.98
CA SER A 1 15.71 9.74 3.32
C SER A 1 15.40 8.66 4.34
N GLY A 2 14.14 8.31 4.51
CA GLY A 2 13.68 7.23 5.36
C GLY A 2 13.22 6.03 4.54
N HIS A 3 12.93 4.92 5.22
CA HIS A 3 12.43 3.71 4.57
C HIS A 3 11.00 3.89 4.03
N GLY A 4 10.24 4.80 4.57
CA GLY A 4 8.90 5.11 4.08
C GLY A 4 8.44 6.48 4.55
N GLY A 5 7.53 7.09 3.80
CA GLY A 5 6.88 8.33 4.22
C GLY A 5 5.90 8.06 5.36
N VAL A 6 4.98 7.13 5.12
CA VAL A 6 4.06 6.63 6.15
C VAL A 6 4.14 5.11 6.14
N VAL A 7 4.36 4.50 7.31
CA VAL A 7 4.51 3.05 7.45
C VAL A 7 3.59 2.54 8.56
N ILE A 8 2.80 1.53 8.25
CA ILE A 8 2.01 0.77 9.22
C ILE A 8 2.47 -0.69 9.15
N GLY A 9 2.86 -1.24 10.28
CA GLY A 9 3.37 -2.61 10.39
C GLY A 9 4.88 -2.65 10.53
N SER A 10 5.43 -3.82 10.60
CA SER A 10 4.86 -5.17 10.50
C SER A 10 4.32 -5.71 11.83
N GLU A 11 4.66 -5.07 12.94
CA GLU A 11 4.22 -5.47 14.29
C GLU A 11 2.86 -4.85 14.58
N MET A 12 1.77 -5.58 14.30
CA MET A 12 0.41 -5.07 14.50
C MET A 12 -0.54 -6.17 14.96
N SER A 13 -0.06 -7.00 15.86
CA SER A 13 -0.87 -8.12 16.36
C SER A 13 -2.16 -7.66 17.04
N GLY A 14 -2.20 -6.43 17.57
CA GLY A 14 -3.41 -5.84 18.14
C GLY A 14 -4.32 -5.16 17.13
N GLY A 15 -3.89 -5.09 15.86
CA GLY A 15 -4.66 -4.42 14.82
C GLY A 15 -4.45 -2.91 14.78
N VAL A 16 -4.83 -2.31 13.66
CA VAL A 16 -4.82 -0.85 13.45
C VAL A 16 -6.09 -0.49 12.70
N LYS A 17 -6.84 0.48 13.20
CA LYS A 17 -8.08 0.90 12.52
C LYS A 17 -8.36 2.38 12.73
N LYS A 18 -9.13 2.94 11.78
CA LYS A 18 -9.59 4.33 11.83
C LYS A 18 -8.44 5.33 11.89
N VAL A 19 -7.48 5.18 10.97
CA VAL A 19 -6.34 6.08 10.85
C VAL A 19 -6.56 6.98 9.64
N THR A 20 -6.38 8.28 9.82
CA THR A 20 -6.42 9.25 8.74
C THR A 20 -5.05 9.90 8.62
N ILE A 21 -4.50 9.91 7.40
CA ILE A 21 -3.22 10.53 7.07
C ILE A 21 -3.48 11.49 5.91
N SER A 22 -3.19 12.77 6.11
CA SER A 22 -3.48 13.75 5.07
C SER A 22 -2.47 14.89 5.05
N ASN A 23 -2.42 15.55 3.90
CA ASN A 23 -1.63 16.78 3.71
C ASN A 23 -0.15 16.58 4.01
N CYS A 24 0.46 15.54 3.42
CA CYS A 24 1.88 15.22 3.61
C CYS A 24 2.66 15.35 2.32
N VAL A 25 3.93 15.67 2.44
CA VAL A 25 4.88 15.72 1.32
C VAL A 25 6.05 14.79 1.66
N PHE A 26 6.36 13.87 0.75
CA PHE A 26 7.51 12.97 0.87
C PHE A 26 8.48 13.21 -0.27
N ASP A 27 9.76 13.32 0.03
CA ASP A 27 10.78 13.49 -1.00
C ASP A 27 12.00 12.64 -0.66
N GLY A 28 12.35 11.74 -1.56
CA GLY A 28 13.56 10.92 -1.42
C GLY A 28 13.43 9.74 -0.47
N THR A 29 12.23 9.36 -0.05
CA THR A 29 12.04 8.17 0.77
C THR A 29 12.11 6.91 -0.11
N ASP A 30 12.44 5.75 0.50
CA ASP A 30 12.44 4.49 -0.24
C ASP A 30 11.05 4.16 -0.75
N ARG A 31 10.06 4.30 0.11
CA ARG A 31 8.65 4.08 -0.21
C ARG A 31 7.82 5.26 0.25
N GLY A 32 6.66 5.43 -0.38
CA GLY A 32 5.72 6.47 0.01
C GLY A 32 4.79 6.00 1.12
N ILE A 33 3.66 5.43 0.74
CA ILE A 33 2.68 4.86 1.68
C ILE A 33 2.92 3.35 1.74
N ARG A 34 3.16 2.83 2.93
CA ARG A 34 3.53 1.43 3.11
C ARG A 34 2.77 0.78 4.25
N LEU A 35 1.96 -0.22 3.91
CA LEU A 35 1.31 -1.10 4.87
C LEU A 35 1.91 -2.49 4.69
N LYS A 36 2.46 -3.06 5.75
CA LYS A 36 3.17 -4.34 5.64
C LYS A 36 2.87 -5.25 6.81
N SER A 37 2.74 -6.53 6.52
CA SER A 37 2.67 -7.58 7.52
C SER A 37 3.04 -8.92 6.88
N THR A 38 2.94 -9.99 7.64
CA THR A 38 3.21 -11.35 7.18
C THR A 38 2.49 -12.34 8.07
N ARG A 39 2.33 -13.59 7.60
CA ARG A 39 1.75 -14.66 8.40
C ARG A 39 2.48 -14.76 9.74
N GLY A 40 1.73 -15.04 10.81
CA GLY A 40 2.27 -15.13 12.16
C GLY A 40 2.20 -13.83 12.96
N ARG A 41 2.01 -12.69 12.28
CA ARG A 41 1.88 -11.40 12.97
C ARG A 41 0.46 -11.16 13.47
N GLY A 42 -0.55 -11.65 12.73
CA GLY A 42 -1.95 -11.43 13.07
C GLY A 42 -2.38 -9.99 12.89
N GLY A 43 -3.52 -9.66 13.48
CA GLY A 43 -4.06 -8.32 13.47
C GLY A 43 -4.82 -7.95 12.20
N ILE A 44 -5.71 -6.98 12.32
CA ILE A 44 -6.50 -6.45 11.22
C ILE A 44 -6.16 -4.98 11.05
N VAL A 45 -5.81 -4.60 9.82
CA VAL A 45 -5.65 -3.19 9.45
C VAL A 45 -6.86 -2.82 8.61
N GLU A 46 -7.66 -1.88 9.11
CA GLU A 46 -8.89 -1.49 8.44
C GLU A 46 -9.21 -0.02 8.62
N ASP A 47 -9.96 0.51 7.67
CA ASP A 47 -10.42 1.91 7.66
C ASP A 47 -9.23 2.88 7.77
N ILE A 48 -8.29 2.71 6.85
CA ILE A 48 -7.13 3.59 6.71
C ILE A 48 -7.42 4.56 5.57
N ARG A 49 -7.37 5.85 5.85
CA ARG A 49 -7.68 6.89 4.88
C ARG A 49 -6.45 7.76 4.67
N VAL A 50 -5.97 7.78 3.44
CA VAL A 50 -4.81 8.57 3.03
C VAL A 50 -5.30 9.56 1.99
N SER A 51 -5.05 10.86 2.20
CA SER A 51 -5.53 11.87 1.26
C SER A 51 -4.58 13.04 1.13
N ASN A 52 -4.58 13.64 -0.05
CA ASN A 52 -3.81 14.83 -0.37
C ASN A 52 -2.31 14.67 -0.04
N ILE A 53 -1.67 13.74 -0.74
CA ILE A 53 -0.25 13.41 -0.56
C ILE A 53 0.50 13.76 -1.84
N VAL A 54 1.66 14.38 -1.68
CA VAL A 54 2.58 14.65 -2.78
C VAL A 54 3.90 13.94 -2.50
N MET A 55 4.39 13.18 -3.46
CA MET A 55 5.64 12.44 -3.35
C MET A 55 6.56 12.75 -4.52
N SER A 56 7.85 12.73 -4.27
CA SER A 56 8.88 12.84 -5.31
C SER A 56 10.06 11.94 -4.99
N ASN A 57 10.73 11.46 -6.03
CA ASN A 57 11.97 10.69 -5.90
C ASN A 57 11.81 9.48 -4.99
N ILE A 58 10.78 8.69 -5.24
CA ILE A 58 10.52 7.47 -4.48
C ILE A 58 11.34 6.34 -5.10
N LYS A 59 12.22 5.74 -4.33
CA LYS A 59 13.22 4.80 -4.85
C LYS A 59 12.65 3.42 -5.11
N LYS A 60 11.61 3.02 -4.38
CA LYS A 60 10.96 1.71 -4.50
C LYS A 60 9.49 1.91 -4.83
N GLU A 61 8.58 1.46 -3.97
CA GLU A 61 7.15 1.56 -4.25
C GLU A 61 6.54 2.87 -3.72
N ALA A 62 5.73 3.53 -4.54
CA ALA A 62 5.01 4.72 -4.10
C ALA A 62 3.87 4.36 -3.15
N ILE A 63 3.07 3.37 -3.53
CA ILE A 63 1.99 2.84 -2.68
C ILE A 63 2.18 1.33 -2.60
N VAL A 64 2.34 0.79 -1.39
CA VAL A 64 2.53 -0.64 -1.20
C VAL A 64 1.74 -1.17 -0.02
N LEU A 65 0.93 -2.20 -0.30
CA LEU A 65 0.20 -2.99 0.68
C LEU A 65 0.67 -4.43 0.52
N ASN A 66 1.36 -4.98 1.51
CA ASN A 66 2.02 -6.27 1.33
C ASN A 66 1.87 -7.15 2.57
N LEU A 67 1.17 -8.27 2.42
CA LEU A 67 1.01 -9.30 3.46
C LEU A 67 2.05 -10.41 3.39
N LYS A 68 2.97 -10.32 2.44
CA LYS A 68 4.08 -11.27 2.31
C LYS A 68 5.42 -10.65 2.70
N TYR A 69 5.39 -9.57 3.47
CA TYR A 69 6.61 -8.94 3.92
C TYR A 69 7.30 -9.82 4.95
N SER A 70 8.44 -10.40 4.58
CA SER A 70 9.31 -11.12 5.50
C SER A 70 10.64 -11.43 4.83
N LYS A 71 11.71 -11.31 5.58
CA LYS A 71 13.03 -11.82 5.18
C LYS A 71 13.21 -13.27 5.60
N MET A 72 12.28 -13.79 6.40
CA MET A 72 12.27 -15.18 6.87
C MET A 72 11.29 -15.99 6.03
N PRO A 73 11.42 -17.32 5.99
CA PRO A 73 10.42 -18.15 5.33
C PRO A 73 9.03 -17.86 5.86
N ALA A 74 8.04 -17.90 4.97
CA ALA A 74 6.66 -17.64 5.36
C ALA A 74 6.17 -18.69 6.35
N GLU A 75 5.49 -18.24 7.41
CA GLU A 75 4.84 -19.17 8.33
C GLU A 75 3.64 -19.83 7.67
N PRO A 76 3.24 -21.03 8.13
CA PRO A 76 2.02 -21.65 7.64
C PRO A 76 0.78 -20.84 8.03
N LYS A 77 -0.33 -21.14 7.38
CA LYS A 77 -1.62 -20.54 7.70
C LYS A 77 -1.98 -20.82 9.16
N SER A 78 -2.55 -19.81 9.83
CA SER A 78 -2.96 -19.95 11.23
C SER A 78 -3.98 -18.86 11.56
N ASP A 79 -4.45 -18.86 12.80
CA ASP A 79 -5.31 -17.79 13.33
C ASP A 79 -4.56 -16.46 13.50
N ARG A 80 -3.23 -16.46 13.36
CA ARG A 80 -2.41 -15.25 13.34
C ARG A 80 -2.15 -14.73 11.94
N THR A 81 -3.02 -15.03 10.98
CA THR A 81 -2.94 -14.49 9.63
C THR A 81 -3.43 -13.05 9.64
N PRO A 82 -2.62 -12.09 9.14
CA PRO A 82 -3.04 -10.69 9.13
C PRO A 82 -4.07 -10.43 8.03
N GLU A 83 -4.86 -9.37 8.20
CA GLU A 83 -5.82 -8.92 7.20
C GLU A 83 -5.69 -7.42 6.97
N PHE A 84 -5.77 -7.00 5.72
CA PHE A 84 -5.91 -5.59 5.34
C PHE A 84 -7.25 -5.42 4.62
N ARG A 85 -8.03 -4.43 5.05
CA ARG A 85 -9.33 -4.16 4.42
C ARG A 85 -9.75 -2.70 4.58
N ASN A 86 -10.52 -2.22 3.62
CA ASN A 86 -11.07 -0.86 3.61
C ASN A 86 -9.96 0.19 3.70
N ILE A 87 -9.11 0.19 2.68
CA ILE A 87 -7.98 1.11 2.55
C ILE A 87 -8.30 2.11 1.44
N TYR A 88 -8.17 3.40 1.74
CA TYR A 88 -8.54 4.47 0.82
C TYR A 88 -7.33 5.37 0.55
N ASP A 89 -6.96 5.51 -0.72
CA ASP A 89 -5.91 6.43 -1.18
C ASP A 89 -6.55 7.46 -2.11
N LEU A 90 -6.73 8.68 -1.62
CA LEU A 90 -7.51 9.71 -2.29
C LEU A 90 -6.67 10.97 -2.49
N GLY A 91 -6.40 11.32 -3.76
CA GLY A 91 -5.62 12.51 -4.05
C GLY A 91 -4.13 12.34 -3.76
N VAL A 92 -3.47 11.45 -4.53
CA VAL A 92 -2.03 11.18 -4.39
C VAL A 92 -1.34 11.51 -5.70
N THR A 93 -0.33 12.37 -5.64
CA THR A 93 0.49 12.74 -6.79
C THR A 93 1.93 12.31 -6.56
N VAL A 94 2.49 11.58 -7.51
CA VAL A 94 3.84 11.03 -7.38
C VAL A 94 4.66 11.41 -8.60
N ARG A 95 5.84 11.98 -8.39
CA ARG A 95 6.86 12.17 -9.40
C ARG A 95 8.02 11.21 -9.12
N ASP A 96 8.47 10.51 -10.16
CA ASP A 96 9.57 9.56 -10.05
C ASP A 96 9.24 8.46 -9.03
N GLY A 97 8.15 7.73 -9.29
CA GLY A 97 7.75 6.57 -8.50
C GLY A 97 8.19 5.29 -9.19
N ASN A 98 9.27 4.68 -8.76
CA ASN A 98 9.87 3.51 -9.42
C ASN A 98 8.85 2.40 -9.65
N THR A 99 8.33 1.78 -8.59
CA THR A 99 7.18 0.88 -8.67
C THR A 99 5.95 1.68 -8.22
N PRO A 100 4.98 1.90 -9.10
CA PRO A 100 3.89 2.82 -8.78
C PRO A 100 2.98 2.29 -7.67
N ILE A 101 2.47 1.09 -7.84
CA ILE A 101 1.49 0.51 -6.91
C ILE A 101 1.78 -0.99 -6.79
N MET A 102 1.85 -1.47 -5.56
CA MET A 102 1.99 -2.90 -5.27
C MET A 102 1.00 -3.30 -4.19
N VAL A 103 0.10 -4.21 -4.52
CA VAL A 103 -0.89 -4.76 -3.59
C VAL A 103 -0.77 -6.27 -3.62
N VAL A 104 -0.28 -6.85 -2.53
CA VAL A 104 -0.02 -8.29 -2.45
C VAL A 104 -0.64 -8.83 -1.18
N GLY A 105 -1.75 -9.54 -1.31
CA GLY A 105 -2.43 -10.21 -0.21
C GLY A 105 -1.97 -11.64 -0.04
N LEU A 106 -2.77 -12.41 0.68
CA LEU A 106 -2.57 -13.86 0.87
C LEU A 106 -3.76 -14.59 0.25
N PRO A 107 -3.57 -15.80 -0.28
CA PRO A 107 -4.69 -16.57 -0.82
C PRO A 107 -5.81 -16.80 0.21
N GLU A 108 -5.45 -17.03 1.47
CA GLU A 108 -6.39 -17.23 2.57
C GLU A 108 -6.90 -15.92 3.17
N ALA A 109 -6.25 -14.79 2.90
CA ALA A 109 -6.63 -13.48 3.40
C ALA A 109 -6.35 -12.42 2.32
N PRO A 110 -7.15 -12.38 1.26
CA PRO A 110 -6.96 -11.34 0.23
C PRO A 110 -7.18 -9.96 0.83
N ILE A 111 -6.41 -8.99 0.32
CA ILE A 111 -6.65 -7.59 0.68
C ILE A 111 -7.96 -7.16 0.03
N THR A 112 -8.88 -6.59 0.80
CA THR A 112 -10.23 -6.28 0.32
C THR A 112 -10.60 -4.82 0.55
N GLY A 113 -11.49 -4.31 -0.31
CA GLY A 113 -12.07 -2.98 -0.13
C GLY A 113 -11.05 -1.87 -0.31
N ILE A 114 -10.21 -1.97 -1.32
CA ILE A 114 -9.24 -0.93 -1.65
C ILE A 114 -9.89 0.06 -2.61
N VAL A 115 -9.85 1.34 -2.27
CA VAL A 115 -10.29 2.42 -3.16
C VAL A 115 -9.13 3.36 -3.40
N MET A 116 -8.76 3.52 -4.67
CA MET A 116 -7.78 4.53 -5.10
C MET A 116 -8.48 5.49 -6.04
N ARG A 117 -8.43 6.79 -5.72
CA ARG A 117 -9.09 7.83 -6.50
C ARG A 117 -8.19 9.04 -6.63
N ASP A 118 -8.16 9.61 -7.83
CA ASP A 118 -7.33 10.79 -8.12
C ASP A 118 -5.87 10.52 -7.76
N VAL A 119 -5.31 9.46 -8.34
CA VAL A 119 -3.91 9.05 -8.13
C VAL A 119 -3.18 9.22 -9.45
N TYR A 120 -2.10 10.01 -9.43
CA TYR A 120 -1.32 10.32 -10.63
C TYR A 120 0.15 10.04 -10.34
N ILE A 121 0.72 9.10 -11.09
CA ILE A 121 2.11 8.66 -10.90
C ILE A 121 2.87 8.83 -12.20
N GLN A 122 4.00 9.52 -12.15
CA GLN A 122 4.86 9.80 -13.31
C GLN A 122 6.23 9.16 -13.16
N ASN A 123 6.85 8.83 -14.27
CA ASN A 123 8.19 8.25 -14.36
C ASN A 123 8.30 6.94 -13.58
N ALA A 124 7.32 6.07 -13.77
CA ALA A 124 7.36 4.72 -13.22
C ALA A 124 8.28 3.86 -14.10
N LYS A 125 9.14 3.07 -13.46
CA LYS A 125 10.06 2.15 -14.15
C LYS A 125 9.55 0.72 -14.14
N GLN A 126 8.65 0.39 -13.24
CA GLN A 126 8.06 -0.93 -13.08
C GLN A 126 6.55 -0.86 -13.29
N ARG A 127 5.93 -2.02 -13.40
CA ARG A 127 4.48 -2.12 -13.53
C ARG A 127 3.80 -2.16 -12.16
N CYS A 128 2.52 -1.84 -12.13
CA CYS A 128 1.69 -2.11 -10.96
C CYS A 128 1.59 -3.62 -10.73
N VAL A 129 1.52 -4.02 -9.47
CA VAL A 129 1.37 -5.41 -9.07
C VAL A 129 0.11 -5.55 -8.22
N PHE A 130 -0.79 -6.44 -8.62
CA PHE A 130 -2.01 -6.74 -7.86
C PHE A 130 -2.15 -8.25 -7.75
N GLU A 131 -1.96 -8.78 -6.55
CA GLU A 131 -2.05 -10.22 -6.27
C GLU A 131 -2.91 -10.46 -5.03
N ASP A 132 -3.82 -11.44 -5.09
CA ASP A 132 -4.67 -11.82 -3.97
C ASP A 132 -5.34 -10.61 -3.34
N CYS A 133 -6.08 -9.88 -4.15
CA CYS A 133 -6.89 -8.74 -3.71
C CYS A 133 -8.27 -8.80 -4.35
N LYS A 134 -9.28 -8.27 -3.66
CA LYS A 134 -10.68 -8.26 -4.08
C LYS A 134 -11.29 -6.89 -3.83
N ASP A 135 -12.37 -6.59 -4.55
CA ASP A 135 -13.11 -5.33 -4.38
C ASP A 135 -12.19 -4.12 -4.52
N LEU A 136 -11.37 -4.16 -5.57
CA LEU A 136 -10.44 -3.09 -5.90
C LEU A 136 -11.17 -2.08 -6.80
N VAL A 137 -11.24 -0.83 -6.34
CA VAL A 137 -11.78 0.28 -7.11
C VAL A 137 -10.64 1.22 -7.48
N LEU A 138 -10.43 1.39 -8.79
CA LEU A 138 -9.45 2.33 -9.34
C LEU A 138 -10.23 3.37 -10.14
N ASP A 139 -10.33 4.59 -9.61
CA ASP A 139 -11.10 5.69 -10.19
C ASP A 139 -10.17 6.88 -10.42
N ASP A 140 -9.97 7.27 -11.68
CA ASP A 140 -8.99 8.29 -12.05
C ASP A 140 -7.62 7.99 -11.49
N VAL A 141 -7.12 6.77 -11.75
CA VAL A 141 -5.76 6.35 -11.40
C VAL A 141 -4.95 6.26 -12.68
N TYR A 142 -3.90 7.05 -12.76
CA TYR A 142 -3.07 7.14 -13.96
C TYR A 142 -1.60 6.89 -13.62
N VAL A 143 -0.96 6.10 -14.46
CA VAL A 143 0.49 5.88 -14.41
C VAL A 143 1.04 6.22 -15.77
N ASP A 144 1.93 7.23 -15.82
CA ASP A 144 2.52 7.75 -17.05
C ASP A 144 1.47 8.05 -18.13
N GLY A 145 0.37 8.67 -17.71
CA GLY A 145 -0.70 9.09 -18.60
C GLY A 145 -1.69 8.00 -19.00
N LYS A 146 -1.50 6.76 -18.55
CA LYS A 146 -2.42 5.65 -18.83
C LYS A 146 -3.30 5.37 -17.62
N GLU A 147 -4.60 5.28 -17.87
CA GLU A 147 -5.53 4.93 -16.82
C GLU A 147 -5.39 3.44 -16.45
N ILE A 148 -5.29 3.17 -15.16
CA ILE A 148 -5.22 1.83 -14.62
C ILE A 148 -6.62 1.45 -14.12
N LYS A 149 -7.09 0.29 -14.59
CA LYS A 149 -8.43 -0.22 -14.25
C LYS A 149 -8.37 -1.64 -13.72
#